data_8a0bf23d6066913d5352b00049e9473b
#
_entry.id   8a0bf23d6066913d5352b00049e9473b
#
_cell.length_a   1.000
_cell.length_b   1.000
_cell.length_c   1.000
_cell.angle_alpha   90.00
_cell.angle_beta   90.00
_cell.angle_gamma   90.00
#
_symmetry.space_group_name_H-M   'P 1'
#
loop_
_entity.id
_entity.type
_entity.pdbx_description
1 polymer ?
#
loop_
_entity_poly.entity_id
_entity_poly.type
_entity_poly.pdbx_seq_one_letter_code
_entity_poly.pdbx_strand_id
1 'polypeptide(L)'
;RRAMTTSFVRFSTDDISYIITAAVFFSIGAIILVVIIWLYNYFTLGSCKSKAKMNNKTVIVTGANSGIGKETALDLARRGARVIMACRNLKTAEQVKEEIIKASKNNNVIVKKLDLSSLKSVREFAADVNKTEPRLDVLIHNAGMANMFSKHTTADGLEITMATNQFGPFLLTHLLIDLLKKSKPSRIVVVASELYRLSRINLENPNPVNSFPAYLYYVSKYANILFTRELARRLQGTGVTANCLHPGMIDSGIWRNVPFPLNLPLKLIVKGFFKTPEQGAQTSIYLAVSEDLNGVSGNYFMDCQPSSLSTAAQDMTIAKKYWDICEHIVKLKPEDPKI
;
A
#
# COMPACT_ATOMS: atom_id res chain seq x y z
N ARG A 1 -10.40 -60.27 -25.50
CA ARG A 1 -9.18 -59.48 -25.20
C ARG A 1 -8.87 -58.64 -26.44
N ARG A 2 -9.24 -57.34 -26.41
CA ARG A 2 -8.81 -56.35 -27.41
C ARG A 2 -7.48 -55.76 -26.91
N ALA A 3 -6.42 -55.95 -27.69
CA ALA A 3 -5.13 -55.32 -27.48
C ALA A 3 -5.29 -53.82 -27.77
N MET A 4 -5.02 -52.97 -26.80
CA MET A 4 -4.82 -51.55 -27.03
C MET A 4 -3.45 -51.36 -27.69
N THR A 5 -3.45 -51.05 -28.96
CA THR A 5 -2.25 -50.61 -29.70
C THR A 5 -2.04 -49.15 -29.36
N THR A 6 -1.10 -48.85 -28.51
CA THR A 6 -0.57 -47.50 -28.30
C THR A 6 0.23 -47.07 -29.52
N SER A 7 -0.35 -46.23 -30.37
CA SER A 7 0.34 -45.60 -31.48
C SER A 7 1.29 -44.54 -30.92
N PHE A 8 2.57 -44.83 -30.84
CA PHE A 8 3.61 -43.82 -30.61
C PHE A 8 3.70 -42.92 -31.85
N VAL A 9 3.40 -41.61 -31.65
CA VAL A 9 3.65 -40.61 -32.70
C VAL A 9 5.18 -40.50 -32.87
N ARG A 10 5.73 -41.00 -34.02
CA ARG A 10 7.12 -40.77 -34.41
C ARG A 10 7.22 -39.42 -35.11
N PHE A 11 7.89 -38.48 -34.49
CA PHE A 11 8.28 -37.24 -35.14
C PHE A 11 9.41 -37.49 -36.12
N SER A 12 9.35 -36.86 -37.31
CA SER A 12 10.45 -36.91 -38.27
C SER A 12 11.63 -36.05 -37.76
N THR A 13 12.82 -36.24 -38.27
CA THR A 13 13.98 -35.39 -37.97
C THR A 13 13.73 -33.95 -38.30
N ASP A 14 12.95 -33.65 -39.33
CA ASP A 14 12.57 -32.33 -39.77
C ASP A 14 11.60 -31.67 -38.75
N ASP A 15 10.59 -32.42 -38.26
CA ASP A 15 9.69 -31.94 -37.23
C ASP A 15 10.43 -31.55 -35.93
N ILE A 16 11.40 -32.39 -35.53
CA ILE A 16 12.24 -32.12 -34.37
C ILE A 16 13.09 -30.86 -34.59
N SER A 17 13.66 -30.67 -35.77
CA SER A 17 14.44 -29.48 -36.13
C SER A 17 13.58 -28.21 -36.09
N TYR A 18 12.36 -28.25 -36.64
CA TYR A 18 11.43 -27.11 -36.57
C TYR A 18 11.02 -26.78 -35.13
N ILE A 19 10.75 -27.79 -34.30
CA ILE A 19 10.39 -27.59 -32.89
C ILE A 19 11.55 -26.94 -32.13
N ILE A 20 12.77 -27.42 -32.31
CA ILE A 20 13.97 -26.86 -31.69
C ILE A 20 14.18 -25.40 -32.13
N THR A 21 14.09 -25.15 -33.43
CA THR A 21 14.25 -23.81 -33.99
C THR A 21 13.20 -22.85 -33.45
N ALA A 22 11.93 -23.25 -33.42
CA ALA A 22 10.84 -22.45 -32.84
C ALA A 22 11.06 -22.18 -31.33
N ALA A 23 11.51 -23.20 -30.58
CA ALA A 23 11.82 -23.06 -29.16
C ALA A 23 12.98 -22.08 -28.91
N VAL A 24 14.02 -22.10 -29.77
CA VAL A 24 15.13 -21.14 -29.69
C VAL A 24 14.67 -19.71 -29.98
N PHE A 25 13.89 -19.49 -31.04
CA PHE A 25 13.35 -18.16 -31.34
C PHE A 25 12.43 -17.66 -30.25
N PHE A 26 11.56 -18.52 -29.71
CA PHE A 26 10.69 -18.16 -28.57
C PHE A 26 11.51 -17.77 -27.33
N SER A 27 12.58 -18.53 -27.04
CA SER A 27 13.47 -18.27 -25.91
C SER A 27 14.22 -16.95 -26.08
N ILE A 28 14.73 -16.64 -27.27
CA ILE A 28 15.38 -15.37 -27.59
C ILE A 28 14.40 -14.22 -27.45
N GLY A 29 13.19 -14.35 -28.00
CA GLY A 29 12.13 -13.35 -27.87
C GLY A 29 11.76 -13.07 -26.41
N ALA A 30 11.65 -14.12 -25.60
CA ALA A 30 11.40 -14.00 -24.17
C ALA A 30 12.54 -13.27 -23.43
N ILE A 31 13.80 -13.58 -23.75
CA ILE A 31 14.97 -12.89 -23.15
C ILE A 31 14.98 -11.42 -23.55
N ILE A 32 14.74 -11.09 -24.81
CA ILE A 32 14.67 -9.70 -25.28
C ILE A 32 13.57 -8.94 -24.54
N LEU A 33 12.39 -9.53 -24.39
CA LEU A 33 11.27 -8.92 -23.64
C LEU A 33 11.65 -8.67 -22.19
N VAL A 34 12.31 -9.63 -21.55
CA VAL A 34 12.83 -9.51 -20.18
C VAL A 34 13.79 -8.32 -20.06
N VAL A 35 14.74 -8.21 -20.99
CA VAL A 35 15.72 -7.10 -20.99
C VAL A 35 15.04 -5.76 -21.22
N ILE A 36 14.06 -5.68 -22.14
CA ILE A 36 13.30 -4.45 -22.39
C ILE A 36 12.53 -4.00 -21.13
N ILE A 37 11.84 -4.93 -20.46
CA ILE A 37 11.11 -4.63 -19.22
C ILE A 37 12.08 -4.22 -18.12
N TRP A 38 13.23 -4.86 -17.99
CA TRP A 38 14.25 -4.52 -17.03
C TRP A 38 14.81 -3.11 -17.27
N LEU A 39 15.16 -2.77 -18.52
CA LEU A 39 15.61 -1.45 -18.92
C LEU A 39 14.53 -0.39 -18.65
N TYR A 40 13.28 -0.67 -19.03
CA TYR A 40 12.16 0.22 -18.75
C TYR A 40 12.03 0.52 -17.27
N ASN A 41 12.02 -0.52 -16.42
CA ASN A 41 11.96 -0.35 -14.96
C ASN A 41 13.16 0.43 -14.42
N TYR A 42 14.36 0.19 -14.96
CA TYR A 42 15.57 0.89 -14.55
C TYR A 42 15.52 2.40 -14.87
N PHE A 43 15.07 2.76 -16.06
CA PHE A 43 14.98 4.16 -16.49
C PHE A 43 13.79 4.93 -15.93
N THR A 44 12.70 4.24 -15.59
CA THR A 44 11.49 4.87 -15.03
C THR A 44 11.45 4.85 -13.51
N LEU A 45 12.45 4.24 -12.85
CA LEU A 45 12.50 4.13 -11.41
C LEU A 45 12.58 5.51 -10.75
N GLY A 46 11.47 5.91 -10.11
CA GLY A 46 11.43 7.13 -9.32
C GLY A 46 12.27 7.02 -8.05
N SER A 47 13.01 8.07 -7.76
CA SER A 47 13.78 8.20 -6.53
C SER A 47 13.52 9.55 -5.87
N CYS A 48 13.32 9.56 -4.58
CA CYS A 48 13.17 10.79 -3.79
C CYS A 48 14.51 11.51 -3.69
N LYS A 49 14.64 12.63 -4.40
CA LYS A 49 15.85 13.46 -4.42
C LYS A 49 15.91 14.49 -3.29
N SER A 50 14.80 14.69 -2.56
CA SER A 50 14.75 15.64 -1.45
C SER A 50 15.72 15.26 -0.34
N LYS A 51 16.48 16.26 0.13
CA LYS A 51 17.41 16.17 1.27
C LYS A 51 16.80 16.70 2.56
N ALA A 52 15.49 16.96 2.57
CA ALA A 52 14.76 17.49 3.73
C ALA A 52 15.07 16.71 5.00
N LYS A 53 15.37 17.41 6.07
CA LYS A 53 15.52 16.85 7.41
C LYS A 53 14.16 16.86 8.10
N MET A 54 13.97 15.89 8.98
CA MET A 54 12.72 15.69 9.72
C MET A 54 12.93 15.85 11.24
N ASN A 55 13.95 16.63 11.63
CA ASN A 55 14.23 16.90 13.05
C ASN A 55 13.00 17.55 13.72
N ASN A 56 12.67 17.10 14.92
CA ASN A 56 11.48 17.55 15.67
C ASN A 56 10.14 17.30 14.96
N LYS A 57 10.10 16.41 13.97
CA LYS A 57 8.88 15.97 13.29
C LYS A 57 8.49 14.58 13.77
N THR A 58 7.20 14.34 14.03
CA THR A 58 6.67 13.03 14.38
C THR A 58 5.97 12.42 13.17
N VAL A 59 6.32 11.18 12.87
CA VAL A 59 5.75 10.42 11.74
C VAL A 59 5.19 9.10 12.23
N ILE A 60 3.97 8.75 11.80
CA ILE A 60 3.38 7.43 11.99
C ILE A 60 3.48 6.67 10.65
N VAL A 61 4.02 5.45 10.69
CA VAL A 61 4.02 4.53 9.55
C VAL A 61 3.28 3.26 9.95
N THR A 62 2.13 3.02 9.32
CA THR A 62 1.38 1.78 9.58
C THR A 62 2.00 0.62 8.82
N GLY A 63 2.12 -0.56 9.48
CA GLY A 63 2.74 -1.75 8.88
C GLY A 63 4.25 -1.60 8.64
N ALA A 64 4.95 -0.88 9.52
CA ALA A 64 6.38 -0.58 9.39
C ALA A 64 7.31 -1.74 9.74
N ASN A 65 6.81 -2.94 10.01
CA ASN A 65 7.61 -4.10 10.41
C ASN A 65 8.09 -4.96 9.23
N SER A 66 7.85 -4.56 7.99
CA SER A 66 8.34 -5.25 6.79
C SER A 66 8.17 -4.43 5.52
N GLY A 67 8.86 -4.83 4.45
CA GLY A 67 8.65 -4.31 3.10
C GLY A 67 8.78 -2.79 3.00
N ILE A 68 7.91 -2.17 2.23
CA ILE A 68 7.88 -0.72 1.96
C ILE A 68 7.81 0.09 3.26
N GLY A 69 6.98 -0.35 4.21
CA GLY A 69 6.81 0.35 5.49
C GLY A 69 8.08 0.40 6.32
N LYS A 70 8.86 -0.70 6.35
CA LYS A 70 10.17 -0.76 7.01
C LYS A 70 11.14 0.22 6.37
N GLU A 71 11.27 0.18 5.05
CA GLU A 71 12.21 1.06 4.32
C GLU A 71 11.82 2.54 4.41
N THR A 72 10.51 2.84 4.38
CA THR A 72 9.99 4.19 4.62
C THR A 72 10.34 4.67 6.04
N ALA A 73 10.11 3.85 7.06
CA ALA A 73 10.44 4.17 8.44
C ALA A 73 11.95 4.38 8.64
N LEU A 74 12.78 3.56 7.99
CA LEU A 74 14.23 3.66 8.03
C LEU A 74 14.73 4.99 7.42
N ASP A 75 14.22 5.38 6.24
CA ASP A 75 14.60 6.65 5.60
C ASP A 75 14.20 7.85 6.49
N LEU A 76 12.96 7.86 6.99
CA LEU A 76 12.49 8.93 7.86
C LEU A 76 13.28 9.02 9.18
N ALA A 77 13.68 7.87 9.73
CA ALA A 77 14.57 7.84 10.89
C ALA A 77 15.97 8.41 10.57
N ARG A 78 16.55 8.10 9.41
CA ARG A 78 17.82 8.69 8.91
C ARG A 78 17.74 10.21 8.72
N ARG A 79 16.54 10.73 8.45
CA ARG A 79 16.27 12.18 8.35
C ARG A 79 16.09 12.85 9.72
N GLY A 80 16.13 12.09 10.81
CA GLY A 80 16.01 12.61 12.18
C GLY A 80 14.58 12.68 12.72
N ALA A 81 13.59 12.07 12.06
CA ALA A 81 12.22 12.04 12.54
C ALA A 81 12.07 11.19 13.81
N ARG A 82 11.11 11.58 14.66
CA ARG A 82 10.49 10.66 15.61
C ARG A 82 9.54 9.74 14.84
N VAL A 83 9.86 8.44 14.77
CA VAL A 83 9.11 7.46 13.98
C VAL A 83 8.31 6.54 14.88
N ILE A 84 7.00 6.53 14.71
CA ILE A 84 6.08 5.61 15.38
C ILE A 84 5.74 4.49 14.39
N MET A 85 6.28 3.31 14.64
CA MET A 85 5.99 2.09 13.90
C MET A 85 4.68 1.49 14.41
N ALA A 86 3.57 1.74 13.71
CA ALA A 86 2.25 1.25 14.10
C ALA A 86 2.00 -0.14 13.49
N CYS A 87 2.10 -1.20 14.31
CA CYS A 87 2.15 -2.58 13.85
C CYS A 87 1.26 -3.52 14.66
N ARG A 88 0.69 -4.53 13.98
CA ARG A 88 -0.11 -5.57 14.64
C ARG A 88 0.74 -6.57 15.43
N ASN A 89 1.84 -7.00 14.86
CA ASN A 89 2.77 -7.94 15.51
C ASN A 89 3.91 -7.17 16.17
N LEU A 90 3.84 -7.03 17.50
CA LEU A 90 4.83 -6.29 18.28
C LEU A 90 6.19 -6.98 18.27
N LYS A 91 6.25 -8.33 18.33
CA LYS A 91 7.51 -9.07 18.38
C LYS A 91 8.38 -8.79 17.15
N THR A 92 7.81 -8.89 15.96
CA THR A 92 8.54 -8.57 14.73
C THR A 92 8.81 -7.08 14.57
N ALA A 93 7.93 -6.23 15.08
CA ALA A 93 8.12 -4.78 15.02
C ALA A 93 9.28 -4.32 15.92
N GLU A 94 9.42 -4.88 17.13
CA GLU A 94 10.55 -4.57 18.01
C GLU A 94 11.88 -4.98 17.40
N GLN A 95 11.96 -6.17 16.78
CA GLN A 95 13.17 -6.59 16.07
C GLN A 95 13.56 -5.61 14.96
N VAL A 96 12.59 -5.20 14.13
CA VAL A 96 12.82 -4.24 13.04
C VAL A 96 13.14 -2.85 13.58
N LYS A 97 12.57 -2.42 14.70
CA LYS A 97 12.92 -1.18 15.38
C LYS A 97 14.42 -1.14 15.71
N GLU A 98 14.97 -2.21 16.32
CA GLU A 98 16.40 -2.27 16.64
C GLU A 98 17.27 -2.20 15.37
N GLU A 99 16.87 -2.86 14.28
CA GLU A 99 17.55 -2.74 12.99
C GLU A 99 17.54 -1.30 12.47
N ILE A 100 16.39 -0.61 12.55
CA ILE A 100 16.25 0.78 12.11
C ILE A 100 17.10 1.72 12.97
N ILE A 101 17.08 1.58 14.29
CA ILE A 101 17.91 2.37 15.21
C ILE A 101 19.39 2.19 14.89
N LYS A 102 19.84 0.96 14.73
CA LYS A 102 21.23 0.65 14.37
C LYS A 102 21.65 1.26 13.04
N ALA A 103 20.79 1.18 12.01
CA ALA A 103 21.08 1.64 10.66
C ALA A 103 20.93 3.15 10.48
N SER A 104 20.04 3.80 11.23
CA SER A 104 19.80 5.26 11.18
C SER A 104 20.61 6.05 12.20
N LYS A 105 21.08 5.40 13.27
CA LYS A 105 21.68 6.04 14.46
C LYS A 105 20.71 7.01 15.15
N ASN A 106 19.41 6.77 15.03
CA ASN A 106 18.34 7.58 15.60
C ASN A 106 17.55 6.74 16.61
N ASN A 107 17.64 7.08 17.89
CA ASN A 107 16.94 6.39 18.97
C ASN A 107 15.47 6.79 19.11
N ASN A 108 14.99 7.78 18.36
CA ASN A 108 13.58 8.23 18.41
C ASN A 108 12.66 7.36 17.54
N VAL A 109 12.86 6.06 17.56
CA VAL A 109 12.00 5.07 16.88
C VAL A 109 11.29 4.25 17.94
N ILE A 110 9.97 4.24 17.90
CA ILE A 110 9.14 3.50 18.85
C ILE A 110 8.14 2.60 18.14
N VAL A 111 7.70 1.54 18.81
CA VAL A 111 6.64 0.65 18.35
C VAL A 111 5.38 0.89 19.16
N LYS A 112 4.24 1.01 18.50
CA LYS A 112 2.92 1.04 19.13
C LYS A 112 2.00 0.01 18.46
N LYS A 113 1.19 -0.69 19.26
CA LYS A 113 0.27 -1.71 18.75
C LYS A 113 -0.87 -1.07 17.97
N LEU A 114 -1.07 -1.55 16.72
CA LEU A 114 -2.21 -1.17 15.88
C LEU A 114 -2.65 -2.36 15.03
N ASP A 115 -3.89 -2.78 15.19
CA ASP A 115 -4.56 -3.70 14.28
C ASP A 115 -5.68 -2.94 13.55
N LEU A 116 -5.43 -2.61 12.28
CA LEU A 116 -6.39 -1.86 11.44
C LEU A 116 -7.65 -2.66 11.11
N SER A 117 -7.65 -3.99 11.31
CA SER A 117 -8.84 -4.81 11.14
C SER A 117 -9.81 -4.76 12.33
N SER A 118 -9.44 -4.06 13.41
CA SER A 118 -10.24 -3.89 14.62
C SER A 118 -10.47 -2.42 14.91
N LEU A 119 -11.73 -1.96 14.83
CA LEU A 119 -12.09 -0.58 15.13
C LEU A 119 -11.74 -0.20 16.57
N LYS A 120 -11.84 -1.16 17.51
CA LYS A 120 -11.42 -0.99 18.89
C LYS A 120 -9.92 -0.70 18.99
N SER A 121 -9.08 -1.50 18.33
CA SER A 121 -7.63 -1.30 18.32
C SER A 121 -7.23 0.06 17.71
N VAL A 122 -7.94 0.48 16.66
CA VAL A 122 -7.72 1.80 16.05
C VAL A 122 -8.02 2.93 17.03
N ARG A 123 -9.12 2.84 17.78
CA ARG A 123 -9.49 3.83 18.79
C ARG A 123 -8.50 3.87 19.96
N GLU A 124 -8.07 2.71 20.47
CA GLU A 124 -7.08 2.60 21.53
C GLU A 124 -5.73 3.22 21.11
N PHE A 125 -5.27 2.90 19.89
CA PHE A 125 -4.04 3.47 19.33
C PHE A 125 -4.13 4.99 19.18
N ALA A 126 -5.22 5.51 18.61
CA ALA A 126 -5.39 6.94 18.42
C ALA A 126 -5.47 7.71 19.75
N ALA A 127 -6.16 7.14 20.74
CA ALA A 127 -6.24 7.74 22.09
C ALA A 127 -4.85 7.80 22.75
N ASP A 128 -4.05 6.75 22.63
CA ASP A 128 -2.69 6.72 23.15
C ASP A 128 -1.78 7.73 22.43
N VAL A 129 -1.85 7.81 21.10
CA VAL A 129 -1.10 8.83 20.33
C VAL A 129 -1.48 10.24 20.72
N ASN A 130 -2.78 10.56 20.77
CA ASN A 130 -3.27 11.89 21.14
C ASN A 130 -2.86 12.29 22.58
N LYS A 131 -2.69 11.31 23.47
CA LYS A 131 -2.25 11.54 24.85
C LYS A 131 -0.73 11.74 24.96
N THR A 132 0.04 10.99 24.18
CA THR A 132 1.50 10.89 24.37
C THR A 132 2.33 11.73 23.40
N GLU A 133 1.77 12.06 22.24
CA GLU A 133 2.51 12.81 21.22
C GLU A 133 2.07 14.28 21.15
N PRO A 134 3.01 15.22 21.24
CA PRO A 134 2.69 16.64 21.19
C PRO A 134 2.34 17.12 19.78
N ARG A 135 2.73 16.36 18.76
CA ARG A 135 2.54 16.66 17.34
C ARG A 135 2.50 15.41 16.47
N LEU A 136 1.89 15.53 15.29
CA LEU A 136 1.93 14.55 14.22
C LEU A 136 2.07 15.28 12.88
N ASP A 137 3.24 15.18 12.26
CA ASP A 137 3.53 15.88 11.00
C ASP A 137 3.22 15.06 9.76
N VAL A 138 3.39 13.74 9.84
CA VAL A 138 3.10 12.85 8.71
C VAL A 138 2.40 11.58 9.21
N LEU A 139 1.28 11.24 8.57
CA LEU A 139 0.58 9.98 8.76
C LEU A 139 0.66 9.17 7.46
N ILE A 140 1.32 8.01 7.51
CA ILE A 140 1.49 7.13 6.34
C ILE A 140 0.64 5.86 6.52
N HIS A 141 -0.45 5.78 5.77
CA HIS A 141 -1.25 4.58 5.62
C HIS A 141 -0.58 3.63 4.63
N ASN A 142 0.43 2.90 5.14
CA ASN A 142 1.18 1.94 4.33
C ASN A 142 0.70 0.49 4.55
N ALA A 143 0.18 0.15 5.72
CA ALA A 143 -0.29 -1.20 5.99
C ALA A 143 -1.36 -1.61 4.96
N GLY A 144 -1.22 -2.82 4.44
CA GLY A 144 -2.18 -3.39 3.54
C GLY A 144 -2.03 -4.91 3.47
N MET A 145 -3.13 -5.56 3.17
CA MET A 145 -3.17 -7.00 2.96
C MET A 145 -3.97 -7.34 1.71
N ALA A 146 -3.66 -8.46 1.11
CA ALA A 146 -4.48 -9.13 0.12
C ALA A 146 -4.81 -10.54 0.64
N ASN A 147 -6.08 -10.82 0.82
CA ASN A 147 -6.53 -12.16 1.11
C ASN A 147 -6.99 -12.78 -0.22
N MET A 148 -6.34 -13.86 -0.66
CA MET A 148 -6.56 -14.36 -2.02
C MET A 148 -7.67 -15.41 -2.10
N PHE A 149 -7.85 -16.22 -1.06
CA PHE A 149 -8.64 -17.46 -1.18
C PHE A 149 -9.69 -17.67 -0.08
N SER A 150 -9.53 -17.08 1.08
CA SER A 150 -10.42 -17.33 2.22
C SER A 150 -11.23 -16.08 2.58
N LYS A 151 -12.53 -16.26 2.79
CA LYS A 151 -13.42 -15.21 3.28
C LYS A 151 -13.25 -15.08 4.78
N HIS A 152 -12.94 -13.89 5.24
CA HIS A 152 -12.83 -13.58 6.66
C HIS A 152 -13.58 -12.30 7.00
N THR A 153 -14.39 -12.37 8.03
CA THR A 153 -15.09 -11.22 8.61
C THR A 153 -14.48 -10.92 9.98
N THR A 154 -14.25 -9.64 10.25
CA THR A 154 -13.72 -9.18 11.54
C THR A 154 -14.79 -9.26 12.64
N ALA A 155 -14.39 -9.09 13.90
CA ALA A 155 -15.30 -8.99 15.03
C ALA A 155 -16.29 -7.81 14.91
N ASP A 156 -15.94 -6.79 14.11
CA ASP A 156 -16.79 -5.64 13.82
C ASP A 156 -17.80 -5.89 12.67
N GLY A 157 -17.81 -7.10 12.09
CA GLY A 157 -18.66 -7.48 10.95
C GLY A 157 -18.16 -6.99 9.59
N LEU A 158 -16.90 -6.59 9.51
CA LEU A 158 -16.30 -6.05 8.29
C LEU A 158 -15.51 -7.12 7.52
N GLU A 159 -15.50 -7.04 6.19
CA GLU A 159 -14.59 -7.86 5.39
C GLU A 159 -13.15 -7.46 5.70
N ILE A 160 -12.27 -8.45 5.93
CA ILE A 160 -10.96 -8.21 6.53
C ILE A 160 -10.01 -7.38 5.68
N THR A 161 -10.07 -7.49 4.34
CA THR A 161 -9.25 -6.70 3.43
C THR A 161 -9.72 -5.25 3.40
N MET A 162 -11.04 -5.05 3.32
CA MET A 162 -11.65 -3.72 3.38
C MET A 162 -11.43 -3.06 4.76
N ALA A 163 -11.57 -3.82 5.83
CA ALA A 163 -11.31 -3.34 7.19
C ALA A 163 -9.86 -2.84 7.33
N THR A 164 -8.89 -3.67 6.93
CA THR A 164 -7.46 -3.37 7.09
C THR A 164 -6.99 -2.26 6.17
N ASN A 165 -7.42 -2.28 4.89
CA ASN A 165 -6.88 -1.39 3.87
C ASN A 165 -7.61 -0.04 3.77
N GLN A 166 -8.88 0.02 4.23
CA GLN A 166 -9.73 1.20 4.03
C GLN A 166 -10.41 1.68 5.30
N PHE A 167 -11.24 0.84 5.98
CA PHE A 167 -12.07 1.32 7.08
C PHE A 167 -11.25 1.68 8.33
N GLY A 168 -10.24 0.86 8.67
CA GLY A 168 -9.32 1.18 9.75
C GLY A 168 -8.52 2.46 9.51
N PRO A 169 -7.86 2.64 8.35
CA PRO A 169 -7.20 3.88 7.95
C PRO A 169 -8.15 5.10 7.95
N PHE A 170 -9.38 4.94 7.49
CA PHE A 170 -10.39 6.00 7.51
C PHE A 170 -10.68 6.47 8.95
N LEU A 171 -10.99 5.53 9.86
CA LEU A 171 -11.23 5.84 11.26
C LEU A 171 -9.99 6.45 11.93
N LEU A 172 -8.81 5.88 11.67
CA LEU A 172 -7.56 6.39 12.24
C LEU A 172 -7.30 7.84 11.84
N THR A 173 -7.57 8.18 10.57
CA THR A 173 -7.44 9.56 10.08
C THR A 173 -8.35 10.52 10.82
N HIS A 174 -9.63 10.17 11.01
CA HIS A 174 -10.56 10.98 11.78
C HIS A 174 -10.06 11.23 13.19
N LEU A 175 -9.65 10.18 13.90
CA LEU A 175 -9.26 10.28 15.30
C LEU A 175 -7.95 11.03 15.52
N LEU A 176 -7.09 11.16 14.50
CA LEU A 176 -5.81 11.89 14.58
C LEU A 176 -5.84 13.25 13.87
N ILE A 177 -6.97 13.64 13.29
CA ILE A 177 -7.01 14.84 12.43
C ILE A 177 -6.71 16.13 13.18
N ASP A 178 -7.16 16.28 14.42
CA ASP A 178 -6.92 17.48 15.20
C ASP A 178 -5.43 17.63 15.55
N LEU A 179 -4.75 16.52 15.84
CA LEU A 179 -3.31 16.54 16.06
C LEU A 179 -2.54 16.88 14.77
N LEU A 180 -2.98 16.39 13.61
CA LEU A 180 -2.44 16.79 12.30
C LEU A 180 -2.68 18.27 12.02
N LYS A 181 -3.90 18.78 12.24
CA LYS A 181 -4.22 20.21 12.07
C LYS A 181 -3.39 21.11 13.00
N LYS A 182 -3.18 20.70 14.25
CA LYS A 182 -2.32 21.39 15.22
C LYS A 182 -0.86 21.43 14.77
N SER A 183 -0.40 20.40 14.05
CA SER A 183 1.00 20.21 13.63
C SER A 183 1.31 20.78 12.24
N LYS A 184 0.37 21.52 11.64
CA LYS A 184 0.51 22.07 10.27
C LYS A 184 1.82 22.84 10.05
N PRO A 185 2.43 22.76 8.85
CA PRO A 185 2.00 21.96 7.71
C PRO A 185 2.22 20.46 7.96
N SER A 186 1.19 19.65 7.72
CA SER A 186 1.23 18.21 7.93
C SER A 186 0.69 17.44 6.71
N ARG A 187 1.02 16.16 6.63
CA ARG A 187 0.77 15.36 5.42
C ARG A 187 0.16 14.00 5.75
N ILE A 188 -0.79 13.57 4.93
CA ILE A 188 -1.34 12.23 4.94
C ILE A 188 -0.95 11.54 3.64
N VAL A 189 -0.32 10.38 3.73
CA VAL A 189 0.15 9.59 2.59
C VAL A 189 -0.57 8.25 2.59
N VAL A 190 -1.23 7.90 1.48
CA VAL A 190 -2.01 6.67 1.35
C VAL A 190 -1.41 5.77 0.27
N VAL A 191 -0.96 4.57 0.66
CA VAL A 191 -0.43 3.60 -0.29
C VAL A 191 -1.58 2.84 -0.97
N ALA A 192 -1.92 3.27 -2.18
CA ALA A 192 -2.89 2.64 -3.06
C ALA A 192 -2.23 1.56 -3.96
N SER A 193 -2.71 1.36 -5.17
CA SER A 193 -2.14 0.45 -6.19
C SER A 193 -2.76 0.74 -7.55
N GLU A 194 -2.02 0.57 -8.66
CA GLU A 194 -2.56 0.60 -10.03
C GLU A 194 -3.66 -0.44 -10.28
N LEU A 195 -3.68 -1.52 -9.48
CA LEU A 195 -4.74 -2.53 -9.55
C LEU A 195 -6.13 -1.99 -9.23
N TYR A 196 -6.24 -0.77 -8.69
CA TYR A 196 -7.52 -0.07 -8.52
C TYR A 196 -8.30 0.05 -9.83
N ARG A 197 -7.60 0.12 -10.98
CA ARG A 197 -8.22 0.25 -12.32
C ARG A 197 -9.09 -0.95 -12.70
N LEU A 198 -8.87 -2.09 -12.06
CA LEU A 198 -9.59 -3.34 -12.29
C LEU A 198 -10.89 -3.47 -11.46
N SER A 199 -11.25 -2.43 -10.72
CA SER A 199 -12.40 -2.47 -9.83
C SER A 199 -13.22 -1.18 -9.82
N ARG A 200 -14.37 -1.26 -9.18
CA ARG A 200 -15.24 -0.13 -8.83
C ARG A 200 -15.79 -0.36 -7.43
N ILE A 201 -16.19 0.71 -6.76
CA ILE A 201 -16.94 0.60 -5.51
C ILE A 201 -18.43 0.40 -5.83
N ASN A 202 -19.07 -0.55 -5.14
CA ASN A 202 -20.51 -0.66 -5.12
C ASN A 202 -21.03 0.05 -3.87
N LEU A 203 -21.73 1.18 -4.05
CA LEU A 203 -22.24 1.99 -2.95
C LEU A 203 -23.40 1.31 -2.21
N GLU A 204 -24.13 0.37 -2.87
CA GLU A 204 -25.20 -0.41 -2.24
C GLU A 204 -24.66 -1.55 -1.38
N ASN A 205 -23.45 -2.04 -1.67
CA ASN A 205 -22.76 -3.07 -0.89
C ASN A 205 -21.30 -2.66 -0.65
N PRO A 206 -21.04 -1.66 0.20
CA PRO A 206 -19.70 -1.11 0.44
C PRO A 206 -18.82 -2.01 1.31
N ASN A 207 -19.41 -2.99 2.01
CA ASN A 207 -18.72 -4.00 2.82
C ASN A 207 -19.02 -5.41 2.28
N PRO A 208 -18.47 -5.82 1.14
CA PRO A 208 -18.93 -6.99 0.38
C PRO A 208 -18.33 -8.31 0.92
N VAL A 209 -18.73 -8.73 2.12
CA VAL A 209 -18.23 -9.92 2.84
C VAL A 209 -18.36 -11.24 2.07
N ASN A 210 -19.29 -11.31 1.10
CA ASN A 210 -19.53 -12.51 0.28
C ASN A 210 -18.80 -12.51 -1.07
N SER A 211 -18.10 -11.44 -1.42
CA SER A 211 -17.38 -11.33 -2.68
C SER A 211 -16.13 -12.20 -2.73
N PHE A 212 -15.57 -12.36 -3.93
CA PHE A 212 -14.33 -13.10 -4.13
C PHE A 212 -13.15 -12.35 -3.46
N PRO A 213 -12.42 -12.98 -2.54
CA PRO A 213 -11.45 -12.28 -1.69
C PRO A 213 -10.37 -11.52 -2.45
N ALA A 214 -9.79 -12.12 -3.51
CA ALA A 214 -8.74 -11.45 -4.29
C ALA A 214 -9.23 -10.16 -4.97
N TYR A 215 -10.52 -10.12 -5.41
CA TYR A 215 -11.11 -8.93 -6.01
C TYR A 215 -11.22 -7.77 -5.00
N LEU A 216 -11.41 -8.10 -3.72
CA LEU A 216 -11.56 -7.10 -2.66
C LEU A 216 -10.30 -6.28 -2.40
N TYR A 217 -9.13 -6.85 -2.71
CA TYR A 217 -7.91 -6.06 -2.71
C TYR A 217 -7.98 -4.89 -3.71
N TYR A 218 -8.45 -5.14 -4.94
CA TYR A 218 -8.60 -4.09 -5.96
C TYR A 218 -9.64 -3.05 -5.54
N VAL A 219 -10.78 -3.51 -5.00
CA VAL A 219 -11.83 -2.63 -4.45
C VAL A 219 -11.28 -1.75 -3.33
N SER A 220 -10.51 -2.33 -2.40
CA SER A 220 -9.89 -1.55 -1.30
C SER A 220 -8.93 -0.49 -1.81
N LYS A 221 -8.19 -0.77 -2.89
CA LYS A 221 -7.26 0.20 -3.50
C LYS A 221 -7.99 1.29 -4.30
N TYR A 222 -9.12 0.97 -4.90
CA TYR A 222 -10.02 1.98 -5.48
C TYR A 222 -10.61 2.88 -4.38
N ALA A 223 -11.05 2.29 -3.27
CA ALA A 223 -11.55 3.01 -2.11
C ALA A 223 -10.50 3.97 -1.50
N ASN A 224 -9.21 3.56 -1.44
CA ASN A 224 -8.13 4.44 -0.99
C ASN A 224 -8.00 5.70 -1.83
N ILE A 225 -8.23 5.63 -3.15
CA ILE A 225 -8.17 6.80 -4.03
C ILE A 225 -9.35 7.73 -3.77
N LEU A 226 -10.58 7.19 -3.71
CA LEU A 226 -11.77 7.98 -3.39
C LEU A 226 -11.64 8.68 -2.04
N PHE A 227 -11.20 7.93 -1.03
CA PHE A 227 -10.91 8.44 0.31
C PHE A 227 -9.92 9.61 0.28
N THR A 228 -8.78 9.43 -0.38
CA THR A 228 -7.74 10.46 -0.45
C THR A 228 -8.24 11.74 -1.10
N ARG A 229 -9.00 11.61 -2.18
CA ARG A 229 -9.52 12.77 -2.93
C ARG A 229 -10.56 13.55 -2.14
N GLU A 230 -11.50 12.86 -1.52
CA GLU A 230 -12.51 13.53 -0.67
C GLU A 230 -11.88 14.10 0.59
N LEU A 231 -10.91 13.40 1.20
CA LEU A 231 -10.13 13.88 2.32
C LEU A 231 -9.40 15.18 1.97
N ALA A 232 -8.73 15.23 0.83
CA ALA A 232 -8.03 16.43 0.36
C ALA A 232 -8.97 17.62 0.18
N ARG A 233 -10.17 17.38 -0.38
CA ARG A 233 -11.20 18.41 -0.56
C ARG A 233 -11.68 18.95 0.79
N ARG A 234 -11.95 18.07 1.75
CA ARG A 234 -12.43 18.46 3.09
C ARG A 234 -11.36 19.18 3.92
N LEU A 235 -10.09 18.87 3.69
CA LEU A 235 -8.95 19.49 4.40
C LEU A 235 -8.44 20.78 3.74
N GLN A 236 -9.09 21.27 2.69
CA GLN A 236 -8.69 22.51 2.03
C GLN A 236 -8.64 23.69 3.03
N GLY A 237 -7.54 24.44 3.01
CA GLY A 237 -7.33 25.59 3.91
C GLY A 237 -6.90 25.24 5.34
N THR A 238 -6.86 23.97 5.73
CA THR A 238 -6.47 23.56 7.10
C THR A 238 -4.95 23.52 7.33
N GLY A 239 -4.16 23.47 6.25
CA GLY A 239 -2.71 23.23 6.30
C GLY A 239 -2.33 21.75 6.38
N VAL A 240 -3.31 20.82 6.23
CA VAL A 240 -3.09 19.38 6.11
C VAL A 240 -3.30 18.98 4.66
N THR A 241 -2.35 18.28 4.06
CA THR A 241 -2.48 17.74 2.69
C THR A 241 -2.64 16.22 2.70
N ALA A 242 -3.34 15.67 1.72
CA ALA A 242 -3.53 14.23 1.57
C ALA A 242 -3.26 13.82 0.12
N ASN A 243 -2.35 12.88 -0.10
CA ASN A 243 -2.03 12.34 -1.41
C ASN A 243 -1.92 10.82 -1.35
N CYS A 244 -2.16 10.15 -2.48
CA CYS A 244 -2.01 8.71 -2.58
C CYS A 244 -1.00 8.32 -3.67
N LEU A 245 -0.55 7.06 -3.62
CA LEU A 245 0.49 6.59 -4.52
C LEU A 245 0.32 5.11 -4.88
N HIS A 246 0.93 4.73 -6.01
CA HIS A 246 1.27 3.36 -6.33
C HIS A 246 2.77 3.15 -6.11
N PRO A 247 3.19 2.14 -5.32
CA PRO A 247 4.60 1.91 -5.03
C PRO A 247 5.36 1.17 -6.14
N GLY A 248 4.66 0.72 -7.19
CA GLY A 248 5.14 -0.21 -8.20
C GLY A 248 4.78 -1.67 -7.88
N MET A 249 5.21 -2.58 -8.74
CA MET A 249 5.16 -4.01 -8.45
C MET A 249 6.35 -4.37 -7.55
N ILE A 250 6.07 -4.74 -6.31
CA ILE A 250 7.08 -4.90 -5.25
C ILE A 250 7.22 -6.36 -4.87
N ASP A 251 8.46 -6.82 -4.68
CA ASP A 251 8.74 -8.05 -3.96
C ASP A 251 8.40 -7.87 -2.48
N SER A 252 7.14 -8.04 -2.17
CA SER A 252 6.59 -7.83 -0.82
C SER A 252 5.90 -9.09 -0.31
N GLY A 253 5.67 -9.13 1.01
CA GLY A 253 4.97 -10.25 1.65
C GLY A 253 3.53 -10.50 1.18
N ILE A 254 2.97 -9.70 0.30
CA ILE A 254 1.65 -9.90 -0.32
C ILE A 254 1.56 -11.23 -1.09
N TRP A 255 2.67 -11.67 -1.71
CA TRP A 255 2.76 -12.90 -2.49
C TRP A 255 2.98 -14.16 -1.64
N ARG A 256 3.10 -14.02 -0.34
CA ARG A 256 3.45 -15.08 0.62
C ARG A 256 2.45 -16.24 0.64
N ASN A 257 1.19 -15.95 0.34
CA ASN A 257 0.08 -16.90 0.43
C ASN A 257 -0.28 -17.57 -0.90
N VAL A 258 0.55 -17.44 -1.93
CA VAL A 258 0.34 -18.13 -3.21
C VAL A 258 0.72 -19.61 -3.05
N PRO A 259 -0.20 -20.57 -3.33
CA PRO A 259 0.05 -21.98 -3.10
C PRO A 259 1.03 -22.58 -4.12
N PHE A 260 1.65 -23.69 -3.73
CA PHE A 260 2.39 -24.55 -4.65
C PHE A 260 1.41 -25.21 -5.65
N PRO A 261 1.78 -25.37 -6.97
CA PRO A 261 3.09 -25.07 -7.58
C PRO A 261 3.22 -23.65 -8.14
N LEU A 262 2.19 -22.83 -8.11
CA LEU A 262 2.15 -21.49 -8.71
C LEU A 262 3.18 -20.51 -8.08
N ASN A 263 3.59 -20.78 -6.85
CA ASN A 263 4.56 -19.94 -6.15
C ASN A 263 5.99 -20.04 -6.73
N LEU A 264 6.36 -21.13 -7.44
CA LEU A 264 7.70 -21.28 -8.01
C LEU A 264 7.97 -20.34 -9.19
N PRO A 265 7.16 -20.36 -10.29
CA PRO A 265 7.34 -19.43 -11.39
C PRO A 265 7.11 -17.97 -10.92
N LEU A 266 6.17 -17.74 -10.00
CA LEU A 266 5.93 -16.41 -9.46
C LEU A 266 7.16 -15.85 -8.74
N LYS A 267 7.88 -16.63 -7.93
CA LYS A 267 9.12 -16.19 -7.26
C LYS A 267 10.20 -15.76 -8.26
N LEU A 268 10.34 -16.46 -9.38
CA LEU A 268 11.30 -16.09 -10.43
C LEU A 268 10.90 -14.76 -11.08
N ILE A 269 9.63 -14.59 -11.42
CA ILE A 269 9.08 -13.35 -11.98
C ILE A 269 9.25 -12.19 -10.99
N VAL A 270 8.87 -12.38 -9.73
CA VAL A 270 9.00 -11.38 -8.69
C VAL A 270 10.45 -10.94 -8.52
N LYS A 271 11.38 -11.90 -8.42
CA LYS A 271 12.80 -11.60 -8.23
C LYS A 271 13.46 -10.92 -9.44
N GLY A 272 12.97 -11.20 -10.65
CA GLY A 272 13.52 -10.65 -11.90
C GLY A 272 12.94 -9.29 -12.30
N PHE A 273 11.69 -9.01 -11.96
CA PHE A 273 10.94 -7.87 -12.51
C PHE A 273 10.37 -6.89 -11.49
N PHE A 274 10.29 -7.30 -10.22
CA PHE A 274 9.65 -6.45 -9.21
C PHE A 274 10.70 -5.56 -8.55
N LYS A 275 10.25 -4.40 -8.13
CA LYS A 275 11.06 -3.46 -7.36
C LYS A 275 11.41 -4.04 -5.99
N THR A 276 12.58 -3.69 -5.47
CA THR A 276 12.91 -3.96 -4.08
C THR A 276 12.01 -3.14 -3.15
N PRO A 277 11.83 -3.54 -1.89
CA PRO A 277 11.12 -2.72 -0.90
C PRO A 277 11.67 -1.30 -0.77
N GLU A 278 12.98 -1.12 -0.85
CA GLU A 278 13.64 0.19 -0.82
C GLU A 278 13.24 1.06 -2.02
N GLN A 279 13.23 0.49 -3.23
CA GLN A 279 12.76 1.16 -4.43
C GLN A 279 11.26 1.52 -4.34
N GLY A 280 10.45 0.60 -3.81
CA GLY A 280 9.03 0.82 -3.61
C GLY A 280 8.68 1.89 -2.56
N ALA A 281 9.56 2.11 -1.60
CA ALA A 281 9.40 3.13 -0.57
C ALA A 281 9.60 4.55 -1.10
N GLN A 282 10.29 4.74 -2.24
CA GLN A 282 10.72 6.06 -2.72
C GLN A 282 9.56 7.04 -2.90
N THR A 283 8.43 6.59 -3.48
CA THR A 283 7.28 7.48 -3.66
C THR A 283 6.61 7.82 -2.32
N SER A 284 6.56 6.88 -1.36
CA SER A 284 6.07 7.16 -0.01
C SER A 284 6.94 8.20 0.71
N ILE A 285 8.26 8.05 0.60
CA ILE A 285 9.24 9.00 1.14
C ILE A 285 9.08 10.37 0.47
N TYR A 286 8.99 10.40 -0.86
CA TYR A 286 8.81 11.64 -1.62
C TYR A 286 7.55 12.40 -1.18
N LEU A 287 6.41 11.72 -1.03
CA LEU A 287 5.17 12.35 -0.55
C LEU A 287 5.28 12.82 0.90
N ALA A 288 6.07 12.12 1.72
CA ALA A 288 6.25 12.48 3.12
C ALA A 288 7.13 13.73 3.31
N VAL A 289 8.18 13.91 2.49
CA VAL A 289 9.26 14.87 2.82
C VAL A 289 9.54 15.92 1.76
N SER A 290 9.18 15.72 0.46
CA SER A 290 9.60 16.65 -0.60
C SER A 290 8.98 18.02 -0.43
N GLU A 291 9.82 19.03 -0.55
CA GLU A 291 9.44 20.45 -0.54
C GLU A 291 8.60 20.83 -1.76
N ASP A 292 8.78 20.14 -2.89
CA ASP A 292 8.02 20.34 -4.14
C ASP A 292 6.52 20.09 -3.96
N LEU A 293 6.16 19.38 -2.89
CA LEU A 293 4.78 19.00 -2.59
C LEU A 293 4.11 19.89 -1.53
N ASN A 294 4.71 21.02 -1.19
CA ASN A 294 4.09 21.96 -0.26
C ASN A 294 2.77 22.48 -0.84
N GLY A 295 1.67 22.23 -0.14
CA GLY A 295 0.31 22.60 -0.57
C GLY A 295 -0.31 21.68 -1.63
N VAL A 296 0.42 20.69 -2.15
CA VAL A 296 -0.09 19.72 -3.12
C VAL A 296 -0.96 18.69 -2.40
N SER A 297 -2.23 18.55 -2.82
CA SER A 297 -3.22 17.69 -2.17
C SER A 297 -4.20 17.09 -3.18
N GLY A 298 -4.69 15.88 -2.90
CA GLY A 298 -5.69 15.18 -3.72
C GLY A 298 -5.13 14.46 -4.95
N ASN A 299 -3.81 14.39 -5.08
CA ASN A 299 -3.14 13.81 -6.25
C ASN A 299 -2.73 12.36 -6.04
N TYR A 300 -2.60 11.66 -7.16
CA TYR A 300 -2.10 10.31 -7.25
C TYR A 300 -0.69 10.31 -7.87
N PHE A 301 0.22 9.55 -7.27
CA PHE A 301 1.62 9.52 -7.65
C PHE A 301 2.11 8.13 -7.99
N MET A 302 3.04 8.05 -8.94
CA MET A 302 3.80 6.86 -9.28
C MET A 302 5.23 7.28 -9.61
N ASP A 303 6.22 6.54 -9.13
CA ASP A 303 7.64 6.82 -9.41
C ASP A 303 8.07 8.26 -9.11
N CYS A 304 7.61 8.80 -7.97
CA CYS A 304 7.85 10.17 -7.51
C CYS A 304 7.35 11.25 -8.49
N GLN A 305 6.38 10.93 -9.36
CA GLN A 305 5.77 11.85 -10.30
C GLN A 305 4.23 11.80 -10.19
N PRO A 306 3.53 12.91 -10.44
CA PRO A 306 2.08 12.88 -10.59
C PRO A 306 1.65 11.91 -11.69
N SER A 307 0.59 11.15 -11.45
CA SER A 307 0.04 10.19 -12.40
C SER A 307 -1.47 10.38 -12.55
N SER A 308 -1.98 10.13 -13.76
CA SER A 308 -3.40 10.31 -14.07
C SER A 308 -4.25 9.17 -13.48
N LEU A 309 -5.37 9.55 -12.89
CA LEU A 309 -6.41 8.61 -12.46
C LEU A 309 -7.32 8.23 -13.65
N SER A 310 -7.97 7.05 -13.53
CA SER A 310 -9.07 6.71 -14.45
C SER A 310 -10.23 7.68 -14.27
N THR A 311 -11.01 7.92 -15.33
CA THR A 311 -12.16 8.83 -15.30
C THR A 311 -13.12 8.54 -14.15
N ALA A 312 -13.42 7.25 -13.89
CA ALA A 312 -14.30 6.86 -12.81
C ALA A 312 -13.73 7.15 -11.40
N ALA A 313 -12.40 7.09 -11.22
CA ALA A 313 -11.77 7.45 -9.95
C ALA A 313 -11.67 8.97 -9.74
N GLN A 314 -11.99 9.74 -10.78
CA GLN A 314 -12.07 11.21 -10.72
C GLN A 314 -13.45 11.72 -10.31
N ASP A 315 -14.47 10.86 -10.24
CA ASP A 315 -15.82 11.25 -9.86
C ASP A 315 -15.93 11.59 -8.36
N MET A 316 -16.00 12.88 -8.08
CA MET A 316 -16.13 13.40 -6.72
C MET A 316 -17.51 13.14 -6.10
N THR A 317 -18.54 12.89 -6.90
CA THR A 317 -19.87 12.54 -6.41
C THR A 317 -19.83 11.17 -5.75
N ILE A 318 -19.16 10.21 -6.39
CA ILE A 318 -18.93 8.87 -5.83
C ILE A 318 -18.05 8.96 -4.58
N ALA A 319 -16.97 9.75 -4.63
CA ALA A 319 -16.06 9.91 -3.50
C ALA A 319 -16.78 10.46 -2.25
N LYS A 320 -17.63 11.48 -2.43
CA LYS A 320 -18.44 12.06 -1.35
C LYS A 320 -19.43 11.04 -0.77
N LYS A 321 -20.22 10.38 -1.62
CA LYS A 321 -21.19 9.35 -1.15
C LYS A 321 -20.48 8.21 -0.42
N TYR A 322 -19.34 7.78 -0.93
CA TYR A 322 -18.55 6.72 -0.29
C TYR A 322 -18.00 7.16 1.07
N TRP A 323 -17.59 8.41 1.20
CA TRP A 323 -17.16 8.99 2.48
C TRP A 323 -18.26 8.90 3.53
N ASP A 324 -19.46 9.38 3.20
CA ASP A 324 -20.61 9.39 4.12
C ASP A 324 -20.99 7.95 4.56
N ILE A 325 -20.90 6.98 3.65
CA ILE A 325 -21.07 5.56 3.96
C ILE A 325 -19.98 5.05 4.90
N CYS A 326 -18.72 5.42 4.68
CA CYS A 326 -17.61 5.00 5.55
C CYS A 326 -17.77 5.51 6.98
N GLU A 327 -18.26 6.74 7.19
CA GLU A 327 -18.53 7.28 8.53
C GLU A 327 -19.51 6.37 9.31
N HIS A 328 -20.56 5.85 8.66
CA HIS A 328 -21.51 4.90 9.26
C HIS A 328 -20.86 3.54 9.53
N ILE A 329 -20.09 3.00 8.56
CA ILE A 329 -19.45 1.69 8.69
C ILE A 329 -18.47 1.65 9.86
N VAL A 330 -17.66 2.70 10.03
CA VAL A 330 -16.68 2.78 11.14
C VAL A 330 -17.31 3.20 12.46
N LYS A 331 -18.61 3.41 12.49
CA LYS A 331 -19.39 3.84 13.67
C LYS A 331 -18.75 5.10 14.29
N LEU A 332 -18.57 6.12 13.43
CA LEU A 332 -18.03 7.40 13.87
C LEU A 332 -19.00 8.03 14.87
N LYS A 333 -18.49 8.37 16.03
CA LYS A 333 -19.32 8.88 17.13
C LYS A 333 -19.52 10.41 17.02
N PRO A 334 -20.56 10.97 17.65
CA PRO A 334 -20.75 12.43 17.67
C PRO A 334 -19.57 13.22 18.24
N GLU A 335 -18.89 12.64 19.25
CA GLU A 335 -17.73 13.23 19.91
C GLU A 335 -16.41 13.04 19.15
N ASP A 336 -16.36 12.16 18.14
CA ASP A 336 -15.14 11.98 17.33
C ASP A 336 -14.86 13.26 16.49
N PRO A 337 -13.57 13.58 16.23
CA PRO A 337 -13.21 14.71 15.38
C PRO A 337 -13.87 14.66 13.99
N LYS A 338 -14.30 15.81 13.49
CA LYS A 338 -14.94 15.94 12.17
C LYS A 338 -13.93 16.46 11.13
N ILE A 339 -14.00 15.88 9.92
CA ILE A 339 -13.20 16.28 8.76
C ILE A 339 -14.08 16.99 7.73
#